data_3d0c6500c25172996a9e0018086c9d1b
#
_entry.id   3d0c6500c25172996a9e0018086c9d1b
#
_cell.length_a   1.000
_cell.length_b   1.000
_cell.length_c   1.000
_cell.angle_alpha   90.00
_cell.angle_beta   90.00
_cell.angle_gamma   90.00
#
_symmetry.space_group_name_H-M   'P 1'
#
loop_
_entity.id
_entity.type
_entity.pdbx_description
1 polymer ?
#
loop_
_entity_poly.entity_id
_entity_poly.type
_entity_poly.pdbx_seq_one_letter_code
_entity_poly.pdbx_strand_id
1 'polypeptide(L)'
;ATGVFYFNGVEKPGSFPIARGGTYILNQDDASNVNYNSQEHPLMFSTTLDGELAGGSHYMMGVTYKLDGATVTMAGYVSGFSSATTRRIEWTPVEAAPNTLYYWCHYHTGQGNTLAINNNGWHELVNKALDGTVGTGTENYRVGVVTATSFSGDGSGLSNIAVSYAASS
;
A
#
# COMPACT_ATOMS: atom_id res chain seq x y z
N ALA A 1 -20.43 -1.92 22.68
CA ALA A 1 -19.66 -1.07 21.75
C ALA A 1 -19.03 -2.00 20.71
N THR A 2 -19.29 -1.78 19.46
CA THR A 2 -18.58 -2.44 18.36
C THR A 2 -17.15 -1.94 18.39
N GLY A 3 -16.15 -2.86 18.41
CA GLY A 3 -14.74 -2.50 18.26
C GLY A 3 -14.48 -1.81 16.93
N VAL A 4 -13.27 -1.29 16.76
CA VAL A 4 -12.78 -0.72 15.50
C VAL A 4 -11.38 -1.26 15.23
N PHE A 5 -10.95 -1.23 13.96
CA PHE A 5 -9.58 -1.60 13.63
C PHE A 5 -8.58 -0.54 14.08
N TYR A 6 -7.42 -1.00 14.53
CA TYR A 6 -6.26 -0.17 14.81
C TYR A 6 -5.15 -0.53 13.82
N PHE A 7 -4.57 0.47 13.15
CA PHE A 7 -3.38 0.28 12.32
C PHE A 7 -2.18 0.90 13.02
N ASN A 8 -1.24 0.04 13.45
CA ASN A 8 -0.05 0.47 14.19
C ASN A 8 -0.37 1.36 15.40
N GLY A 9 -1.44 1.03 16.15
CA GLY A 9 -1.88 1.77 17.33
C GLY A 9 -2.76 3.00 17.05
N VAL A 10 -3.01 3.34 15.78
CA VAL A 10 -3.92 4.42 15.40
C VAL A 10 -5.33 3.87 15.27
N GLU A 11 -6.25 4.43 16.03
CA GLU A 11 -7.65 4.03 16.03
C GLU A 11 -8.34 4.43 14.72
N LYS A 12 -8.91 3.45 14.03
CA LYS A 12 -9.78 3.61 12.86
C LYS A 12 -9.28 4.72 11.89
N PRO A 13 -8.04 4.64 11.42
CA PRO A 13 -7.49 5.73 10.60
C PRO A 13 -8.33 5.94 9.34
N GLY A 14 -8.76 7.19 9.10
CA GLY A 14 -9.40 7.59 7.85
C GLY A 14 -8.38 8.11 6.84
N SER A 15 -8.63 7.89 5.56
CA SER A 15 -7.73 8.30 4.47
C SER A 15 -6.30 7.81 4.66
N PHE A 16 -6.15 6.58 5.19
CA PHE A 16 -4.84 5.98 5.38
C PHE A 16 -4.11 5.89 4.03
N PRO A 17 -2.91 6.49 3.91
CA PRO A 17 -2.24 6.62 2.62
C PRO A 17 -1.64 5.27 2.17
N ILE A 18 -2.02 4.84 0.99
CA ILE A 18 -1.53 3.64 0.32
C ILE A 18 -1.00 4.03 -1.06
N ALA A 19 0.23 3.65 -1.37
CA ALA A 19 0.83 3.91 -2.68
C ALA A 19 0.60 2.73 -3.64
N ARG A 20 0.20 3.03 -4.88
CA ARG A 20 0.16 2.03 -5.96
C ARG A 20 1.55 1.43 -6.19
N GLY A 21 1.60 0.12 -6.46
CA GLY A 21 2.87 -0.60 -6.65
C GLY A 21 3.65 -0.88 -5.36
N GLY A 22 3.30 -0.26 -4.23
CA GLY A 22 3.85 -0.61 -2.92
C GLY A 22 3.25 -1.93 -2.42
N THR A 23 4.05 -2.74 -1.73
CA THR A 23 3.55 -3.97 -1.09
C THR A 23 3.29 -3.73 0.39
N TYR A 24 2.08 -4.03 0.82
CA TYR A 24 1.63 -3.86 2.21
C TYR A 24 1.30 -5.22 2.82
N ILE A 25 1.76 -5.42 4.03
CA ILE A 25 1.42 -6.59 4.83
C ILE A 25 0.57 -6.12 6.01
N LEU A 26 -0.70 -6.53 6.01
CA LEU A 26 -1.60 -6.30 7.12
C LEU A 26 -1.63 -7.57 7.98
N ASN A 27 -1.03 -7.48 9.15
CA ASN A 27 -0.97 -8.58 10.11
C ASN A 27 -2.18 -8.50 11.03
N GLN A 28 -2.94 -9.58 11.13
CA GLN A 28 -4.09 -9.73 12.04
C GLN A 28 -3.86 -10.82 13.09
N ASP A 29 -2.60 -11.08 13.48
CA ASP A 29 -2.27 -12.13 14.46
C ASP A 29 -2.69 -11.76 15.90
N ASP A 30 -2.89 -10.46 16.19
CA ASP A 30 -3.33 -10.03 17.51
C ASP A 30 -4.63 -10.71 17.93
N ALA A 31 -4.67 -11.17 19.18
CA ALA A 31 -5.79 -11.94 19.71
C ALA A 31 -7.15 -11.19 19.67
N SER A 32 -7.13 -9.86 19.68
CA SER A 32 -8.34 -9.05 19.54
C SER A 32 -9.04 -9.24 18.20
N ASN A 33 -8.31 -9.64 17.16
CA ASN A 33 -8.94 -9.92 15.86
C ASN A 33 -9.81 -11.20 15.86
N VAL A 34 -9.59 -12.11 16.80
CA VAL A 34 -10.37 -13.36 16.88
C VAL A 34 -11.24 -13.46 18.11
N ASN A 35 -11.03 -12.63 19.12
CA ASN A 35 -11.74 -12.78 20.40
C ASN A 35 -12.15 -11.45 21.05
N TYR A 36 -12.31 -10.38 20.29
CA TYR A 36 -12.89 -9.16 20.83
C TYR A 36 -14.42 -9.34 20.96
N ASN A 37 -14.93 -9.28 22.19
CA ASN A 37 -16.34 -9.58 22.48
C ASN A 37 -16.79 -10.99 22.01
N SER A 38 -15.89 -11.98 22.06
CA SER A 38 -16.14 -13.34 21.58
C SER A 38 -16.50 -13.43 20.08
N GLN A 39 -15.99 -12.51 19.27
CA GLN A 39 -16.24 -12.44 17.84
C GLN A 39 -14.94 -12.26 17.06
N GLU A 40 -14.96 -12.73 15.82
CA GLU A 40 -13.85 -12.59 14.85
C GLU A 40 -14.03 -11.33 14.01
N HIS A 41 -12.88 -10.77 13.58
CA HIS A 41 -12.86 -9.53 12.81
C HIS A 41 -11.95 -9.65 11.58
N PRO A 42 -12.28 -10.50 10.58
CA PRO A 42 -11.53 -10.56 9.33
C PRO A 42 -11.62 -9.22 8.60
N LEU A 43 -10.46 -8.64 8.29
CA LEU A 43 -10.37 -7.38 7.54
C LEU A 43 -10.53 -7.65 6.05
N MET A 44 -11.34 -6.83 5.40
CA MET A 44 -11.64 -6.90 3.97
C MET A 44 -11.48 -5.53 3.32
N PHE A 45 -11.40 -5.52 1.99
CA PHE A 45 -11.40 -4.29 1.18
C PHE A 45 -12.61 -4.21 0.27
N SER A 46 -13.04 -2.99 -0.03
CA SER A 46 -14.18 -2.73 -0.94
C SER A 46 -14.13 -1.33 -1.53
N THR A 47 -14.97 -1.08 -2.52
CA THR A 47 -15.24 0.26 -3.07
C THR A 47 -16.39 0.98 -2.35
N THR A 48 -17.03 0.30 -1.41
CA THR A 48 -18.17 0.80 -0.62
C THR A 48 -17.84 0.67 0.86
N LEU A 49 -18.13 1.68 1.67
CA LEU A 49 -17.99 1.59 3.13
C LEU A 49 -18.81 0.41 3.65
N ASP A 50 -18.22 -0.38 4.57
CA ASP A 50 -18.76 -1.64 5.09
C ASP A 50 -19.05 -2.73 4.03
N GLY A 51 -18.56 -2.58 2.81
CA GLY A 51 -18.54 -3.61 1.77
C GLY A 51 -19.87 -4.30 1.52
N GLU A 52 -19.88 -5.63 1.59
CA GLU A 52 -21.09 -6.45 1.36
C GLU A 52 -22.20 -6.16 2.40
N LEU A 53 -21.86 -5.78 3.61
CA LEU A 53 -22.86 -5.44 4.64
C LEU A 53 -23.67 -4.18 4.28
N ALA A 54 -23.14 -3.35 3.36
CA ALA A 54 -23.82 -2.18 2.81
C ALA A 54 -24.25 -2.39 1.34
N GLY A 55 -24.33 -3.64 0.85
CA GLY A 55 -24.73 -3.96 -0.52
C GLY A 55 -23.62 -3.74 -1.58
N GLY A 56 -22.38 -3.53 -1.15
CA GLY A 56 -21.22 -3.43 -2.02
C GLY A 56 -20.59 -4.78 -2.35
N SER A 57 -19.38 -4.76 -2.90
CA SER A 57 -18.62 -5.95 -3.28
C SER A 57 -17.20 -5.87 -2.73
N HIS A 58 -16.58 -7.03 -2.52
CA HIS A 58 -15.17 -7.12 -2.16
C HIS A 58 -14.27 -6.55 -3.27
N TYR A 59 -13.22 -5.86 -2.85
CA TYR A 59 -12.12 -5.47 -3.71
C TYR A 59 -10.97 -6.48 -3.55
N MET A 60 -10.58 -7.15 -4.65
CA MET A 60 -9.65 -8.28 -4.63
C MET A 60 -8.37 -8.03 -5.44
N MET A 61 -8.29 -6.92 -6.21
CA MET A 61 -7.16 -6.70 -7.11
C MET A 61 -5.86 -6.46 -6.33
N GLY A 62 -4.89 -7.31 -6.57
CA GLY A 62 -3.59 -7.28 -5.88
C GLY A 62 -3.63 -7.77 -4.43
N VAL A 63 -4.75 -8.33 -3.97
CA VAL A 63 -4.94 -8.82 -2.60
C VAL A 63 -4.70 -10.32 -2.54
N THR A 64 -3.90 -10.75 -1.56
CA THR A 64 -3.63 -12.16 -1.25
C THR A 64 -3.89 -12.40 0.23
N TYR A 65 -4.75 -13.36 0.53
CA TYR A 65 -5.04 -13.79 1.90
C TYR A 65 -4.18 -14.97 2.30
N LYS A 66 -3.65 -14.96 3.52
CA LYS A 66 -2.81 -16.03 4.05
C LYS A 66 -3.23 -16.42 5.47
N LEU A 67 -3.32 -17.72 5.70
CA LEU A 67 -3.47 -18.34 7.02
C LEU A 67 -2.33 -19.33 7.23
N ASP A 68 -1.65 -19.21 8.35
CA ASP A 68 -0.48 -20.07 8.73
C ASP A 68 0.57 -20.19 7.60
N GLY A 69 0.78 -19.06 6.89
CA GLY A 69 1.72 -18.97 5.78
C GLY A 69 1.19 -19.46 4.43
N ALA A 70 0.10 -20.22 4.40
CA ALA A 70 -0.50 -20.71 3.17
C ALA A 70 -1.41 -19.65 2.53
N THR A 71 -1.35 -19.51 1.20
CA THR A 71 -2.31 -18.70 0.44
C THR A 71 -3.66 -19.41 0.42
N VAL A 72 -4.71 -18.68 0.76
CA VAL A 72 -6.10 -19.16 0.78
C VAL A 72 -7.01 -18.26 -0.03
N THR A 73 -8.18 -18.75 -0.41
CA THR A 73 -9.22 -17.89 -0.99
C THR A 73 -9.77 -16.94 0.07
N MET A 74 -10.45 -15.86 -0.33
CA MET A 74 -11.13 -14.97 0.60
C MET A 74 -12.12 -15.73 1.50
N ALA A 75 -12.93 -16.62 0.92
CA ALA A 75 -13.84 -17.46 1.69
C ALA A 75 -13.08 -18.38 2.67
N GLY A 76 -11.94 -18.94 2.23
CA GLY A 76 -11.06 -19.73 3.10
C GLY A 76 -10.44 -18.91 4.23
N TYR A 77 -10.09 -17.66 3.96
CA TYR A 77 -9.60 -16.73 4.98
C TYR A 77 -10.65 -16.46 6.07
N VAL A 78 -11.87 -16.20 5.66
CA VAL A 78 -12.98 -15.97 6.60
C VAL A 78 -13.27 -17.24 7.39
N SER A 79 -13.44 -18.39 6.73
CA SER A 79 -13.84 -19.63 7.40
C SER A 79 -12.74 -20.24 8.31
N GLY A 80 -11.48 -19.98 8.01
CA GLY A 80 -10.33 -20.45 8.79
C GLY A 80 -9.77 -19.42 9.78
N PHE A 81 -10.36 -18.22 9.83
CA PHE A 81 -9.78 -17.08 10.52
C PHE A 81 -9.53 -17.33 12.01
N SER A 82 -10.51 -17.84 12.73
CA SER A 82 -10.38 -18.09 14.18
C SER A 82 -9.48 -19.26 14.53
N SER A 83 -9.39 -20.24 13.64
CA SER A 83 -8.58 -21.45 13.90
C SER A 83 -7.11 -21.31 13.55
N ALA A 84 -6.74 -20.34 12.70
CA ALA A 84 -5.37 -20.11 12.30
C ALA A 84 -4.55 -19.45 13.42
N THR A 85 -3.26 -19.75 13.46
CA THR A 85 -2.29 -19.09 14.35
C THR A 85 -1.83 -17.75 13.79
N THR A 86 -1.56 -17.69 12.48
CA THR A 86 -1.16 -16.47 11.81
C THR A 86 -2.12 -16.08 10.69
N ARG A 87 -2.42 -14.78 10.58
CA ARG A 87 -3.40 -14.20 9.67
C ARG A 87 -2.80 -12.98 9.00
N ARG A 88 -2.70 -13.00 7.68
CA ARG A 88 -2.09 -11.91 6.92
C ARG A 88 -2.85 -11.63 5.65
N ILE A 89 -2.90 -10.35 5.31
CA ILE A 89 -3.27 -9.89 3.98
C ILE A 89 -2.03 -9.26 3.37
N GLU A 90 -1.59 -9.77 2.23
CA GLU A 90 -0.58 -9.15 1.40
C GLU A 90 -1.28 -8.42 0.27
N TRP A 91 -1.01 -7.13 0.11
CA TRP A 91 -1.68 -6.32 -0.87
C TRP A 91 -0.70 -5.43 -1.62
N THR A 92 -0.73 -5.53 -2.94
CA THR A 92 -0.02 -4.62 -3.84
C THR A 92 -1.06 -3.93 -4.72
N PRO A 93 -1.49 -2.70 -4.37
CA PRO A 93 -2.45 -1.95 -5.16
C PRO A 93 -1.95 -1.80 -6.59
N VAL A 94 -2.77 -2.23 -7.54
CA VAL A 94 -2.48 -2.14 -8.97
C VAL A 94 -2.71 -0.72 -9.49
N GLU A 95 -2.19 -0.39 -10.67
CA GLU A 95 -2.39 0.93 -11.30
C GLU A 95 -3.87 1.28 -11.46
N ALA A 96 -4.70 0.32 -11.83
CA ALA A 96 -6.14 0.49 -12.02
C ALA A 96 -6.94 0.57 -10.69
N ALA A 97 -6.28 0.54 -9.52
CA ALA A 97 -6.99 0.67 -8.24
C ALA A 97 -7.69 2.03 -8.16
N PRO A 98 -8.93 2.10 -7.64
CA PRO A 98 -9.60 3.37 -7.37
C PRO A 98 -8.80 4.26 -6.41
N ASN A 99 -8.92 5.58 -6.49
CA ASN A 99 -8.26 6.53 -5.58
C ASN A 99 -8.77 6.40 -4.13
N THR A 100 -9.96 5.87 -3.95
CA THR A 100 -10.53 5.60 -2.63
C THR A 100 -11.01 4.17 -2.55
N LEU A 101 -10.54 3.47 -1.55
CA LEU A 101 -11.04 2.18 -1.11
C LEU A 101 -11.41 2.27 0.36
N TYR A 102 -12.07 1.24 0.85
CA TYR A 102 -12.44 1.11 2.25
C TYR A 102 -11.91 -0.21 2.79
N TYR A 103 -11.39 -0.18 4.03
CA TYR A 103 -11.22 -1.39 4.80
C TYR A 103 -12.40 -1.55 5.73
N TRP A 104 -12.82 -2.78 5.98
CA TRP A 104 -14.01 -3.08 6.78
C TRP A 104 -13.93 -4.49 7.39
N CYS A 105 -14.76 -4.78 8.37
CA CYS A 105 -14.85 -6.09 8.98
C CYS A 105 -15.92 -6.93 8.28
N HIS A 106 -15.57 -8.18 7.92
CA HIS A 106 -16.52 -9.09 7.26
C HIS A 106 -17.83 -9.29 8.00
N TYR A 107 -17.81 -9.25 9.32
CA TYR A 107 -19.00 -9.54 10.14
C TYR A 107 -19.68 -8.31 10.73
N HIS A 108 -19.03 -7.15 10.77
CA HIS A 108 -19.52 -5.99 11.52
C HIS A 108 -19.41 -4.69 10.73
N THR A 109 -20.47 -3.91 10.75
CA THR A 109 -20.47 -2.55 10.21
C THR A 109 -19.75 -1.56 11.12
N GLY A 110 -19.27 -0.46 10.56
CA GLY A 110 -18.72 0.67 11.30
C GLY A 110 -17.32 0.47 11.88
N GLN A 111 -16.67 -0.69 11.68
CA GLN A 111 -15.33 -0.97 12.21
C GLN A 111 -14.20 -0.41 11.35
N GLY A 112 -14.43 -0.20 10.07
CA GLY A 112 -13.46 0.28 9.10
C GLY A 112 -13.61 1.74 8.71
N ASN A 113 -12.76 2.17 7.77
CA ASN A 113 -12.73 3.54 7.27
C ASN A 113 -12.10 3.59 5.85
N THR A 114 -11.79 4.77 5.37
CA THR A 114 -11.24 5.02 4.05
C THR A 114 -9.73 4.73 3.96
N LEU A 115 -9.31 4.29 2.78
CA LEU A 115 -7.93 4.23 2.33
C LEU A 115 -7.76 5.21 1.17
N ALA A 116 -6.75 6.06 1.23
CA ALA A 116 -6.39 6.95 0.13
C ALA A 116 -5.34 6.27 -0.75
N ILE A 117 -5.74 5.82 -1.93
CA ILE A 117 -4.84 5.16 -2.88
C ILE A 117 -4.20 6.22 -3.75
N ASN A 118 -2.92 6.46 -3.51
CA ASN A 118 -2.16 7.52 -4.17
C ASN A 118 -1.21 6.95 -5.21
N ASN A 119 -0.92 7.73 -6.24
CA ASN A 119 0.25 7.45 -7.07
C ASN A 119 1.48 7.69 -6.20
N ASN A 120 2.34 6.69 -6.11
CA ASN A 120 3.65 6.89 -5.56
C ASN A 120 4.40 7.84 -6.52
N GLY A 121 5.02 8.91 -6.02
CA GLY A 121 5.82 9.82 -6.84
C GLY A 121 6.93 9.10 -7.65
N TRP A 122 7.34 7.92 -7.21
CA TRP A 122 8.22 7.03 -7.96
C TRP A 122 7.57 6.45 -9.22
N HIS A 123 6.24 6.19 -9.22
CA HIS A 123 5.52 5.69 -10.38
C HIS A 123 5.44 6.76 -11.48
N GLU A 124 5.27 8.00 -11.08
CA GLU A 124 5.29 9.11 -12.02
C GLU A 124 6.69 9.37 -12.59
N LEU A 125 7.73 9.19 -11.74
CA LEU A 125 9.13 9.24 -12.18
C LEU A 125 9.47 8.12 -13.17
N VAL A 126 9.01 6.90 -12.94
CA VAL A 126 9.24 5.76 -13.85
C VAL A 126 8.47 5.94 -15.17
N ASN A 127 7.23 6.42 -15.14
CA ASN A 127 6.47 6.70 -16.35
C ASN A 127 7.05 7.88 -17.15
N LYS A 128 7.52 8.92 -16.47
CA LYS A 128 8.22 10.04 -17.12
C LYS A 128 9.60 9.63 -17.64
N ALA A 129 10.26 8.68 -17.00
CA ALA A 129 11.51 8.11 -17.51
C ALA A 129 11.32 7.34 -18.84
N LEU A 130 10.12 6.81 -19.11
CA LEU A 130 9.80 6.17 -20.40
C LEU A 130 9.60 7.18 -21.52
N ASP A 131 9.18 8.41 -21.24
CA ASP A 131 9.09 9.51 -22.21
C ASP A 131 10.32 10.42 -22.22
N GLY A 132 11.32 10.10 -21.39
CA GLY A 132 12.58 10.82 -21.30
C GLY A 132 12.56 12.08 -20.43
N THR A 133 11.47 12.36 -19.71
CA THR A 133 11.36 13.56 -18.87
C THR A 133 11.14 13.18 -17.40
N VAL A 134 12.04 13.59 -16.51
CA VAL A 134 11.93 13.39 -15.06
C VAL A 134 11.80 14.77 -14.39
N GLY A 135 10.60 15.03 -13.84
CA GLY A 135 10.31 16.28 -13.15
C GLY A 135 9.96 17.47 -14.06
N THR A 136 9.53 18.55 -13.44
CA THR A 136 9.17 19.82 -14.11
C THR A 136 10.26 20.88 -14.00
N GLY A 137 11.40 20.53 -13.38
CA GLY A 137 12.55 21.41 -13.21
C GLY A 137 12.60 22.15 -11.87
N THR A 138 11.63 21.92 -10.99
CA THR A 138 11.57 22.55 -9.64
C THR A 138 11.74 21.55 -8.50
N GLU A 139 11.77 20.27 -8.79
CA GLU A 139 11.85 19.20 -7.82
C GLU A 139 13.28 18.95 -7.35
N ASN A 140 13.42 18.63 -6.07
CA ASN A 140 14.68 18.19 -5.46
C ASN A 140 14.67 16.67 -5.27
N TYR A 141 15.54 15.98 -5.99
CA TYR A 141 15.71 14.53 -5.86
C TYR A 141 16.91 14.21 -4.97
N ARG A 142 16.70 13.43 -3.91
CA ARG A 142 17.78 12.85 -3.10
C ARG A 142 18.05 11.43 -3.58
N VAL A 143 19.14 11.25 -4.29
CA VAL A 143 19.57 9.95 -4.82
C VAL A 143 20.97 9.61 -4.33
N GLY A 144 21.24 8.33 -4.07
CA GLY A 144 22.56 7.88 -3.63
C GLY A 144 23.59 7.92 -4.75
N VAL A 145 23.21 7.45 -5.95
CA VAL A 145 24.08 7.41 -7.14
C VAL A 145 23.24 7.73 -8.37
N VAL A 146 23.75 8.59 -9.24
CA VAL A 146 23.21 8.82 -10.59
C VAL A 146 24.25 8.39 -11.60
N THR A 147 23.90 7.49 -12.52
CA THR A 147 24.72 7.12 -13.67
C THR A 147 24.04 7.66 -14.94
N ALA A 148 24.72 8.53 -15.65
CA ALA A 148 24.24 9.10 -16.90
C ALA A 148 25.38 9.21 -17.92
N THR A 149 25.05 9.13 -19.20
CA THR A 149 26.01 9.33 -20.28
C THR A 149 26.43 10.78 -20.42
N SER A 150 25.58 11.72 -20.00
CA SER A 150 25.86 13.15 -19.95
C SER A 150 24.97 13.87 -18.95
N PHE A 151 25.43 15.00 -18.46
CA PHE A 151 24.67 15.99 -17.70
C PHE A 151 24.70 17.31 -18.45
N SER A 152 23.57 17.98 -18.58
CA SER A 152 23.45 19.32 -19.17
C SER A 152 22.78 20.27 -18.21
N GLY A 153 23.30 21.45 -18.05
CA GLY A 153 22.77 22.50 -17.16
C GLY A 153 23.88 23.35 -16.54
N ASP A 154 23.48 24.33 -15.74
CA ASP A 154 24.40 25.10 -14.92
C ASP A 154 24.91 24.24 -13.75
N GLY A 155 26.21 23.98 -13.75
CA GLY A 155 26.90 23.19 -12.72
C GLY A 155 27.27 23.98 -11.46
N SER A 156 26.83 25.23 -11.32
CA SER A 156 27.25 26.13 -10.21
C SER A 156 26.92 25.60 -8.80
N GLY A 157 25.90 24.74 -8.70
CA GLY A 157 25.50 24.09 -7.44
C GLY A 157 26.22 22.76 -7.15
N LEU A 158 27.10 22.30 -8.05
CA LEU A 158 27.80 21.04 -7.84
C LEU A 158 29.06 21.24 -7.00
N SER A 159 29.27 20.38 -6.00
CA SER A 159 30.45 20.39 -5.15
C SER A 159 31.13 19.01 -5.15
N ASN A 160 32.44 18.98 -4.87
CA ASN A 160 33.25 17.76 -4.81
C ASN A 160 33.22 16.91 -6.10
N ILE A 161 33.24 17.58 -7.26
CA ILE A 161 33.27 16.89 -8.55
C ILE A 161 34.71 16.50 -8.85
N ALA A 162 34.99 15.18 -8.91
CA ALA A 162 36.21 14.68 -9.47
C ALA A 162 36.03 14.55 -11.00
N VAL A 163 36.67 15.41 -11.78
CA VAL A 163 36.69 15.33 -13.24
C VAL A 163 38.00 14.66 -13.70
N SER A 164 37.87 13.55 -14.43
CA SER A 164 39.03 12.99 -15.14
C SER A 164 38.99 13.44 -16.60
N TYR A 165 39.97 14.23 -17.02
CA TYR A 165 40.15 14.56 -18.43
C TYR A 165 40.91 13.43 -19.10
N ALA A 166 40.35 12.84 -20.15
CA ALA A 166 41.18 12.09 -21.08
C ALA A 166 42.06 13.08 -21.84
N ALA A 167 43.36 12.98 -21.68
CA ALA A 167 44.27 13.76 -22.50
C ALA A 167 44.10 13.32 -23.97
N SER A 168 43.60 14.23 -24.80
CA SER A 168 43.63 14.01 -26.25
C SER A 168 45.08 14.07 -26.73
N SER A 169 45.58 12.96 -27.17
CA SER A 169 46.84 12.85 -27.94
C SER A 169 46.67 13.34 -29.36
#